data_fdd3784b2102df5469e903b0188e1c5f
#
_entry.id   fdd3784b2102df5469e903b0188e1c5f
#
_cell.length_a   1.000
_cell.length_b   1.000
_cell.length_c   1.000
_cell.angle_alpha   90.00
_cell.angle_beta   90.00
_cell.angle_gamma   90.00
#
_symmetry.space_group_name_H-M   'P 1'
#
loop_
_entity.id
_entity.type
_entity.pdbx_description
1 polymer ?
#
loop_
_entity_poly.entity_id
_entity_poly.type
_entity_poly.pdbx_seq_one_letter_code
_entity_poly.pdbx_strand_id
1 'polypeptide(L)'
;MEFGLRDGGSEAEAFREGLDLVDAAEAWGLDSAWLSEFHFSPDRSVLSSPIVVAAALAARTQRMRIGIAVYVLPLNNPLRIAEEAATVDQISGGRLDFGIGRSGFVRSYNSYNIDYGESQGRFEEALQILRKAWSGKKFSFDGTFYKVTDALVVPQPVQKPYPPMRMAATSAATFKTVAEQGLPLFVGLRGDGLATLVENIKMYRETWHRSGHEGDGSVYLRVPVYAASTETAAFEEPRDNIIYYFERQARLIAASSPKGGNAERSNTAATLSALSYEDILRDRVAFGTAAQLIDRVNEWRDVLGIDGITAEMNAGGMLSEAQVKNSL
;
A
#
# COMPACT_ATOMS: atom_id res chain seq x y z
N MET A 1 0.74 7.37 0.06
CA MET A 1 0.88 8.61 0.83
C MET A 1 0.47 8.33 2.26
N GLU A 2 1.24 8.78 3.20
CA GLU A 2 0.94 8.82 4.64
C GLU A 2 0.84 10.30 5.02
N PHE A 3 -0.15 10.68 5.80
CA PHE A 3 -0.34 12.07 6.25
C PHE A 3 0.26 12.16 7.65
N GLY A 4 1.58 12.40 7.71
CA GLY A 4 2.34 12.48 8.94
C GLY A 4 2.20 13.86 9.62
N LEU A 5 2.16 13.87 10.95
CA LEU A 5 2.26 15.11 11.71
C LEU A 5 3.72 15.58 11.74
N ARG A 6 3.94 16.86 11.48
CA ARG A 6 5.22 17.53 11.74
C ARG A 6 5.31 17.92 13.21
N ASP A 7 6.51 18.11 13.71
CA ASP A 7 6.72 18.61 15.08
C ASP A 7 5.96 19.94 15.29
N GLY A 8 5.05 19.94 16.27
CA GLY A 8 4.19 21.08 16.55
C GLY A 8 3.09 21.37 15.52
N GLY A 9 2.98 20.56 14.48
CA GLY A 9 1.95 20.70 13.45
C GLY A 9 0.61 20.09 13.85
N SER A 10 -0.45 20.52 13.18
CA SER A 10 -1.82 20.04 13.37
C SER A 10 -2.22 18.97 12.33
N GLU A 11 -3.23 18.19 12.66
CA GLU A 11 -3.83 17.23 11.71
C GLU A 11 -4.38 17.94 10.45
N ALA A 12 -4.96 19.14 10.61
CA ALA A 12 -5.46 19.94 9.50
C ALA A 12 -4.34 20.34 8.52
N GLU A 13 -3.15 20.66 9.03
CA GLU A 13 -1.97 20.93 8.21
C GLU A 13 -1.50 19.69 7.46
N ALA A 14 -1.45 18.52 8.13
CA ALA A 14 -1.08 17.27 7.48
C ALA A 14 -2.05 16.91 6.32
N PHE A 15 -3.34 17.13 6.50
CA PHE A 15 -4.32 16.94 5.42
C PHE A 15 -4.13 17.95 4.29
N ARG A 16 -3.93 19.23 4.59
CA ARG A 16 -3.69 20.26 3.57
C ARG A 16 -2.44 19.93 2.76
N GLU A 17 -1.31 19.68 3.41
CA GLU A 17 -0.05 19.33 2.74
C GLU A 17 -0.20 18.08 1.86
N GLY A 18 -0.89 17.04 2.35
CA GLY A 18 -1.13 15.83 1.58
C GLY A 18 -1.96 16.08 0.32
N LEU A 19 -3.03 16.87 0.41
CA LEU A 19 -3.88 17.22 -0.73
C LEU A 19 -3.13 18.10 -1.74
N ASP A 20 -2.41 19.11 -1.28
CA ASP A 20 -1.64 20.04 -2.13
C ASP A 20 -0.48 19.31 -2.84
N LEU A 21 0.09 18.28 -2.21
CA LEU A 21 1.11 17.44 -2.84
C LEU A 21 0.54 16.62 -3.99
N VAL A 22 -0.70 16.14 -3.89
CA VAL A 22 -1.38 15.42 -5.00
C VAL A 22 -1.67 16.36 -6.16
N ASP A 23 -2.14 17.58 -5.88
CA ASP A 23 -2.38 18.56 -6.94
C ASP A 23 -1.08 18.90 -7.71
N ALA A 24 0.04 19.08 -6.97
CA ALA A 24 1.35 19.29 -7.55
C ALA A 24 1.82 18.07 -8.38
N ALA A 25 1.66 16.87 -7.85
CA ALA A 25 2.03 15.62 -8.53
C ALA A 25 1.26 15.44 -9.85
N GLU A 26 -0.04 15.76 -9.88
CA GLU A 26 -0.82 15.75 -11.12
C GLU A 26 -0.31 16.78 -12.13
N ALA A 27 0.00 17.98 -11.68
CA ALA A 27 0.53 19.05 -12.53
C ALA A 27 1.91 18.69 -13.13
N TRP A 28 2.73 17.94 -12.40
CA TRP A 28 4.05 17.47 -12.86
C TRP A 28 3.99 16.17 -13.68
N GLY A 29 2.82 15.59 -13.87
CA GLY A 29 2.62 14.49 -14.79
C GLY A 29 2.70 13.10 -14.16
N LEU A 30 2.70 12.96 -12.84
CA LEU A 30 2.67 11.64 -12.20
C LEU A 30 1.38 10.89 -12.54
N ASP A 31 1.46 9.57 -12.63
CA ASP A 31 0.35 8.72 -13.07
C ASP A 31 -0.70 8.47 -12.00
N SER A 32 -0.28 8.38 -10.73
CA SER A 32 -1.17 7.97 -9.63
C SER A 32 -0.72 8.46 -8.25
N ALA A 33 -1.69 8.68 -7.37
CA ALA A 33 -1.48 8.89 -5.94
C ALA A 33 -2.05 7.71 -5.15
N TRP A 34 -1.27 7.16 -4.20
CA TRP A 34 -1.64 5.99 -3.42
C TRP A 34 -1.78 6.34 -1.94
N LEU A 35 -2.96 6.10 -1.37
CA LEU A 35 -3.31 6.40 0.02
C LEU A 35 -3.15 5.14 0.88
N SER A 36 -2.51 5.26 2.02
CA SER A 36 -2.40 4.19 3.01
C SER A 36 -3.47 4.31 4.10
N GLU A 37 -3.81 3.20 4.75
CA GLU A 37 -4.75 3.16 5.88
C GLU A 37 -3.99 2.89 7.17
N PHE A 38 -4.06 3.83 8.12
CA PHE A 38 -3.46 3.69 9.45
C PHE A 38 -4.45 4.08 10.54
N HIS A 39 -4.49 3.25 11.58
CA HIS A 39 -5.34 3.47 12.73
C HIS A 39 -4.50 3.58 14.01
N PHE A 40 -4.86 4.54 14.87
CA PHE A 40 -4.32 4.68 16.22
C PHE A 40 -2.78 4.83 16.29
N SER A 41 -2.16 5.38 15.25
CA SER A 41 -0.71 5.60 15.14
C SER A 41 -0.42 7.01 14.63
N PRO A 42 -0.74 8.06 15.42
CA PRO A 42 -0.58 9.46 14.99
C PRO A 42 0.87 9.85 14.72
N ASP A 43 1.82 9.17 15.34
CA ASP A 43 3.26 9.27 15.07
C ASP A 43 3.67 8.82 13.66
N ARG A 44 2.78 8.13 12.97
CA ARG A 44 3.01 7.70 11.59
C ARG A 44 2.13 8.44 10.60
N SER A 45 0.82 8.40 10.81
CA SER A 45 -0.13 8.99 9.88
C SER A 45 -1.49 9.21 10.55
N VAL A 46 -2.11 10.33 10.23
CA VAL A 46 -3.49 10.66 10.63
C VAL A 46 -4.51 10.21 9.59
N LEU A 47 -4.08 9.55 8.51
CA LEU A 47 -4.95 9.04 7.45
C LEU A 47 -5.57 7.70 7.85
N SER A 48 -6.73 7.76 8.50
CA SER A 48 -7.48 6.58 8.96
C SER A 48 -8.56 6.09 7.98
N SER A 49 -9.04 6.98 7.09
CA SER A 49 -10.08 6.66 6.11
C SER A 49 -9.64 7.03 4.69
N PRO A 50 -8.84 6.18 4.03
CA PRO A 50 -8.31 6.48 2.70
C PRO A 50 -9.41 6.63 1.64
N ILE A 51 -10.55 5.95 1.80
CA ILE A 51 -11.66 6.03 0.83
C ILE A 51 -12.32 7.42 0.83
N VAL A 52 -12.41 8.07 1.99
CA VAL A 52 -12.94 9.43 2.10
C VAL A 52 -12.00 10.44 1.43
N VAL A 53 -10.69 10.29 1.65
CA VAL A 53 -9.68 11.12 0.99
C VAL A 53 -9.63 10.82 -0.50
N ALA A 54 -9.78 9.56 -0.92
CA ALA A 54 -9.87 9.20 -2.34
C ALA A 54 -11.03 9.92 -3.05
N ALA A 55 -12.19 10.07 -2.40
CA ALA A 55 -13.31 10.84 -2.94
C ALA A 55 -12.95 12.33 -3.12
N ALA A 56 -12.25 12.93 -2.14
CA ALA A 56 -11.77 14.30 -2.24
C ALA A 56 -10.76 14.48 -3.38
N LEU A 57 -9.81 13.56 -3.52
CA LEU A 57 -8.85 13.57 -4.63
C LEU A 57 -9.54 13.37 -5.98
N ALA A 58 -10.54 12.49 -6.05
CA ALA A 58 -11.32 12.27 -7.27
C ALA A 58 -11.98 13.54 -7.80
N ALA A 59 -12.46 14.41 -6.89
CA ALA A 59 -13.06 15.68 -7.23
C ALA A 59 -12.04 16.80 -7.57
N ARG A 60 -10.79 16.69 -7.06
CA ARG A 60 -9.73 17.69 -7.27
C ARG A 60 -8.91 17.43 -8.52
N THR A 61 -8.73 16.18 -8.92
CA THR A 61 -7.86 15.74 -10.01
C THR A 61 -8.68 15.39 -11.27
N GLN A 62 -8.04 15.45 -12.44
CA GLN A 62 -8.70 15.19 -13.73
C GLN A 62 -8.15 13.92 -14.41
N ARG A 63 -6.85 13.67 -14.29
CA ARG A 63 -6.12 12.63 -15.02
C ARG A 63 -5.58 11.54 -14.10
N MET A 64 -5.03 11.93 -12.95
CA MET A 64 -4.34 11.06 -12.03
C MET A 64 -5.24 9.92 -11.53
N ARG A 65 -4.73 8.70 -11.55
CA ARG A 65 -5.39 7.57 -10.89
C ARG A 65 -5.25 7.68 -9.38
N ILE A 66 -6.26 7.21 -8.68
CA ILE A 66 -6.33 7.30 -7.22
C ILE A 66 -6.31 5.89 -6.67
N GLY A 67 -5.23 5.55 -5.99
CA GLY A 67 -5.03 4.23 -5.43
C GLY A 67 -5.17 4.20 -3.90
N ILE A 68 -5.60 3.06 -3.38
CA ILE A 68 -5.54 2.75 -1.95
C ILE A 68 -4.53 1.61 -1.76
N ALA A 69 -3.53 1.80 -0.89
CA ALA A 69 -2.48 0.83 -0.64
C ALA A 69 -2.18 0.67 0.86
N VAL A 70 -3.01 -0.08 1.56
CA VAL A 70 -4.15 -0.92 1.15
C VAL A 70 -5.39 -0.60 1.99
N TYR A 71 -6.57 -0.91 1.50
CA TYR A 71 -7.80 -0.94 2.31
C TYR A 71 -7.80 -2.22 3.15
N VAL A 72 -7.99 -2.09 4.46
CA VAL A 72 -7.95 -3.23 5.40
C VAL A 72 -9.32 -3.90 5.48
N LEU A 73 -9.60 -4.85 4.59
CA LEU A 73 -10.91 -5.47 4.45
C LEU A 73 -11.51 -6.01 5.75
N PRO A 74 -10.73 -6.75 6.61
CA PRO A 74 -11.31 -7.36 7.81
C PRO A 74 -11.82 -6.40 8.87
N LEU A 75 -11.43 -5.12 8.82
CA LEU A 75 -11.85 -4.10 9.79
C LEU A 75 -13.19 -3.45 9.44
N ASN A 76 -13.76 -3.77 8.27
CA ASN A 76 -14.91 -3.06 7.73
C ASN A 76 -16.01 -4.03 7.24
N ASN A 77 -17.23 -3.51 7.08
CA ASN A 77 -18.32 -4.27 6.47
C ASN A 77 -18.13 -4.32 4.94
N PRO A 78 -18.05 -5.51 4.30
CA PRO A 78 -17.76 -5.64 2.88
C PRO A 78 -18.82 -5.03 1.94
N LEU A 79 -20.10 -4.97 2.34
CA LEU A 79 -21.12 -4.26 1.56
C LEU A 79 -20.86 -2.75 1.54
N ARG A 80 -20.52 -2.18 2.71
CA ARG A 80 -20.18 -0.76 2.79
C ARG A 80 -18.95 -0.43 1.97
N ILE A 81 -17.91 -1.28 2.02
CA ILE A 81 -16.71 -1.13 1.17
C ILE A 81 -17.10 -1.13 -0.32
N ALA A 82 -17.99 -2.05 -0.73
CA ALA A 82 -18.41 -2.15 -2.12
C ALA A 82 -19.14 -0.88 -2.61
N GLU A 83 -20.03 -0.31 -1.78
CA GLU A 83 -20.74 0.94 -2.07
C GLU A 83 -19.79 2.13 -2.14
N GLU A 84 -18.90 2.28 -1.17
CA GLU A 84 -17.95 3.39 -1.08
C GLU A 84 -16.94 3.37 -2.24
N ALA A 85 -16.34 2.21 -2.55
CA ALA A 85 -15.41 2.09 -3.66
C ALA A 85 -16.09 2.37 -5.00
N ALA A 86 -17.30 1.85 -5.22
CA ALA A 86 -18.07 2.15 -6.43
C ALA A 86 -18.44 3.63 -6.52
N THR A 87 -18.76 4.29 -5.40
CA THR A 87 -19.05 5.73 -5.35
C THR A 87 -17.82 6.55 -5.74
N VAL A 88 -16.64 6.22 -5.21
CA VAL A 88 -15.39 6.89 -5.59
C VAL A 88 -15.05 6.64 -7.07
N ASP A 89 -15.28 5.43 -7.56
CA ASP A 89 -15.07 5.09 -8.96
C ASP A 89 -15.99 5.91 -9.88
N GLN A 90 -17.26 6.15 -9.50
CA GLN A 90 -18.19 7.03 -10.21
C GLN A 90 -17.72 8.49 -10.18
N ILE A 91 -17.34 9.03 -9.01
CA ILE A 91 -16.87 10.41 -8.86
C ILE A 91 -15.61 10.64 -9.69
N SER A 92 -14.69 9.68 -9.71
CA SER A 92 -13.43 9.76 -10.44
C SER A 92 -13.56 9.50 -11.95
N GLY A 93 -14.73 9.05 -12.44
CA GLY A 93 -14.90 8.62 -13.84
C GLY A 93 -14.05 7.40 -14.20
N GLY A 94 -13.89 6.45 -13.27
CA GLY A 94 -13.15 5.19 -13.50
C GLY A 94 -11.65 5.30 -13.25
N ARG A 95 -11.20 6.19 -12.37
CA ARG A 95 -9.77 6.36 -12.03
C ARG A 95 -9.37 5.72 -10.69
N LEU A 96 -10.28 4.99 -10.03
CA LEU A 96 -9.96 4.28 -8.79
C LEU A 96 -9.13 3.02 -9.05
N ASP A 97 -8.03 2.84 -8.31
CA ASP A 97 -7.29 1.58 -8.13
C ASP A 97 -7.48 1.11 -6.68
N PHE A 98 -8.00 -0.11 -6.49
CA PHE A 98 -8.43 -0.57 -5.18
C PHE A 98 -7.46 -1.62 -4.62
N GLY A 99 -6.41 -1.16 -3.95
CA GLY A 99 -5.49 -2.05 -3.25
C GLY A 99 -6.07 -2.55 -1.93
N ILE A 100 -5.96 -3.84 -1.70
CA ILE A 100 -6.55 -4.55 -0.57
C ILE A 100 -5.50 -5.26 0.27
N GLY A 101 -5.80 -5.42 1.54
CA GLY A 101 -4.92 -6.13 2.45
C GLY A 101 -5.59 -6.52 3.76
N ARG A 102 -4.85 -7.31 4.53
CA ARG A 102 -5.31 -7.78 5.83
C ARG A 102 -4.78 -6.95 6.99
N SER A 103 -3.71 -6.19 6.75
CA SER A 103 -2.89 -5.55 7.79
C SER A 103 -2.25 -6.55 8.77
N GLY A 104 -1.13 -6.16 9.32
CA GLY A 104 -0.44 -6.92 10.38
C GLY A 104 -0.52 -6.26 11.76
N PHE A 105 -1.25 -5.17 11.90
CA PHE A 105 -1.30 -4.38 13.13
C PHE A 105 -2.40 -4.88 14.06
N VAL A 106 -2.06 -5.83 14.95
CA VAL A 106 -2.97 -6.44 15.94
C VAL A 106 -3.70 -5.38 16.80
N ARG A 107 -3.02 -4.25 17.10
CA ARG A 107 -3.62 -3.14 17.85
C ARG A 107 -4.90 -2.61 17.18
N SER A 108 -4.91 -2.48 15.86
CA SER A 108 -6.10 -1.99 15.14
C SER A 108 -7.28 -2.96 15.32
N TYR A 109 -7.02 -4.25 15.20
CA TYR A 109 -8.05 -5.28 15.41
C TYR A 109 -8.63 -5.23 16.84
N ASN A 110 -7.75 -5.18 17.85
CA ASN A 110 -8.18 -5.08 19.25
C ASN A 110 -9.03 -3.84 19.50
N SER A 111 -8.68 -2.69 18.92
CA SER A 111 -9.41 -1.44 19.09
C SER A 111 -10.79 -1.47 18.42
N TYR A 112 -10.93 -2.22 17.32
CA TYR A 112 -12.24 -2.46 16.68
C TYR A 112 -12.99 -3.67 17.25
N ASN A 113 -12.47 -4.30 18.31
CA ASN A 113 -13.03 -5.50 18.93
C ASN A 113 -13.21 -6.67 17.95
N ILE A 114 -12.21 -6.89 17.09
CA ILE A 114 -12.13 -7.98 16.13
C ILE A 114 -10.94 -8.87 16.51
N ASP A 115 -11.15 -10.18 16.61
CA ASP A 115 -10.05 -11.11 16.86
C ASP A 115 -9.13 -11.16 15.63
N TYR A 116 -7.83 -10.90 15.84
CA TYR A 116 -6.83 -10.99 14.78
C TYR A 116 -6.75 -12.40 14.18
N GLY A 117 -7.05 -13.45 14.95
CA GLY A 117 -7.13 -14.82 14.47
C GLY A 117 -8.17 -15.03 13.36
N GLU A 118 -9.24 -14.21 13.33
CA GLU A 118 -10.29 -14.26 12.32
C GLU A 118 -9.90 -13.50 11.03
N SER A 119 -8.82 -12.73 11.05
CA SER A 119 -8.48 -11.77 10.00
C SER A 119 -8.34 -12.40 8.61
N GLN A 120 -7.85 -13.64 8.51
CA GLN A 120 -7.72 -14.34 7.23
C GLN A 120 -9.12 -14.71 6.68
N GLY A 121 -9.97 -15.36 7.48
CA GLY A 121 -11.30 -15.76 7.04
C GLY A 121 -12.18 -14.56 6.71
N ARG A 122 -12.13 -13.49 7.54
CA ARG A 122 -12.83 -12.23 7.25
C ARG A 122 -12.38 -11.60 5.93
N PHE A 123 -11.07 -11.63 5.64
CA PHE A 123 -10.53 -11.13 4.37
C PHE A 123 -11.06 -11.94 3.18
N GLU A 124 -11.04 -13.25 3.25
CA GLU A 124 -11.48 -14.14 2.18
C GLU A 124 -12.98 -13.99 1.89
N GLU A 125 -13.81 -13.96 2.92
CA GLU A 125 -15.25 -13.73 2.77
C GLU A 125 -15.55 -12.32 2.22
N ALA A 126 -14.85 -11.28 2.72
CA ALA A 126 -15.00 -9.92 2.23
C ALA A 126 -14.66 -9.81 0.74
N LEU A 127 -13.56 -10.43 0.29
CA LEU A 127 -13.17 -10.43 -1.12
C LEU A 127 -14.23 -11.12 -2.01
N GLN A 128 -14.81 -12.23 -1.55
CA GLN A 128 -15.90 -12.91 -2.27
C GLN A 128 -17.15 -12.02 -2.36
N ILE A 129 -17.51 -11.34 -1.27
CA ILE A 129 -18.66 -10.43 -1.24
C ILE A 129 -18.44 -9.24 -2.18
N LEU A 130 -17.24 -8.62 -2.20
CA LEU A 130 -16.92 -7.53 -3.12
C LEU A 130 -17.10 -7.94 -4.59
N ARG A 131 -16.56 -9.12 -4.97
CA ARG A 131 -16.72 -9.64 -6.34
C ARG A 131 -18.18 -9.88 -6.73
N LYS A 132 -18.99 -10.38 -5.79
CA LYS A 132 -20.45 -10.56 -5.97
C LYS A 132 -21.17 -9.22 -6.06
N ALA A 133 -20.87 -8.28 -5.19
CA ALA A 133 -21.47 -6.96 -5.11
C ALA A 133 -21.30 -6.16 -6.41
N TRP A 134 -20.12 -6.23 -7.02
CA TRP A 134 -19.81 -5.53 -8.28
C TRP A 134 -20.23 -6.29 -9.54
N SER A 135 -20.86 -7.46 -9.40
CA SER A 135 -21.45 -8.18 -10.55
C SER A 135 -22.71 -7.51 -11.13
N GLY A 136 -23.26 -6.51 -10.43
CA GLY A 136 -24.51 -5.83 -10.82
C GLY A 136 -25.78 -6.67 -10.64
N LYS A 137 -25.69 -7.82 -9.94
CA LYS A 137 -26.81 -8.72 -9.69
C LYS A 137 -27.13 -8.79 -8.21
N LYS A 138 -28.41 -9.04 -7.88
CA LYS A 138 -28.78 -9.39 -6.51
C LYS A 138 -28.07 -10.66 -6.09
N PHE A 139 -27.64 -10.71 -4.83
CA PHE A 139 -26.97 -11.89 -4.29
C PHE A 139 -27.24 -12.06 -2.79
N SER A 140 -27.06 -13.30 -2.36
CA SER A 140 -26.95 -13.66 -0.94
C SER A 140 -25.61 -14.32 -0.68
N PHE A 141 -25.14 -14.22 0.55
CA PHE A 141 -23.92 -14.84 1.04
C PHE A 141 -24.13 -15.31 2.47
N ASP A 142 -23.82 -16.57 2.76
CA ASP A 142 -23.93 -17.15 4.10
C ASP A 142 -22.56 -17.66 4.54
N GLY A 143 -21.76 -16.78 5.09
CA GLY A 143 -20.43 -17.05 5.59
C GLY A 143 -20.38 -17.21 7.10
N THR A 144 -19.20 -17.45 7.61
CA THR A 144 -18.91 -17.53 9.05
C THR A 144 -18.95 -16.15 9.69
N PHE A 145 -18.39 -15.13 9.00
CA PHE A 145 -18.20 -13.78 9.53
C PHE A 145 -19.20 -12.78 8.97
N TYR A 146 -19.70 -13.01 7.76
CA TYR A 146 -20.63 -12.10 7.09
C TYR A 146 -21.82 -12.86 6.53
N LYS A 147 -23.01 -12.25 6.73
CA LYS A 147 -24.26 -12.72 6.13
C LYS A 147 -24.88 -11.61 5.31
N VAL A 148 -25.26 -11.92 4.09
CA VAL A 148 -25.90 -11.00 3.15
C VAL A 148 -27.16 -11.64 2.62
N THR A 149 -28.28 -10.93 2.65
CA THR A 149 -29.59 -11.42 2.20
C THR A 149 -30.12 -10.52 1.10
N ASP A 150 -30.31 -11.06 -0.11
CA ASP A 150 -30.95 -10.40 -1.27
C ASP A 150 -30.46 -8.96 -1.53
N ALA A 151 -29.13 -8.71 -1.41
CA ALA A 151 -28.57 -7.39 -1.59
C ALA A 151 -28.30 -7.09 -3.08
N LEU A 152 -28.62 -5.86 -3.48
CA LEU A 152 -28.19 -5.25 -4.74
C LEU A 152 -27.39 -4.00 -4.40
N VAL A 153 -26.09 -4.03 -4.64
CA VAL A 153 -25.22 -2.87 -4.37
C VAL A 153 -25.39 -1.82 -5.46
N VAL A 154 -25.59 -0.59 -5.05
CA VAL A 154 -25.66 0.60 -5.91
C VAL A 154 -24.92 1.75 -5.23
N PRO A 155 -24.15 2.60 -5.99
CA PRO A 155 -23.92 2.48 -7.43
C PRO A 155 -23.08 1.25 -7.79
N GLN A 156 -23.04 0.92 -9.07
CA GLN A 156 -22.05 -0.01 -9.63
C GLN A 156 -20.80 0.76 -10.05
N PRO A 157 -19.60 0.17 -10.05
CA PRO A 157 -18.41 0.81 -10.59
C PRO A 157 -18.54 1.14 -12.08
N VAL A 158 -17.88 2.24 -12.50
CA VAL A 158 -17.68 2.58 -13.92
C VAL A 158 -16.81 1.53 -14.58
N GLN A 159 -15.71 1.17 -13.92
CA GLN A 159 -14.75 0.18 -14.41
C GLN A 159 -15.32 -1.23 -14.39
N LYS A 160 -15.00 -2.06 -15.39
CA LYS A 160 -15.49 -3.43 -15.54
C LYS A 160 -14.33 -4.43 -15.60
N PRO A 161 -14.47 -5.59 -14.95
CA PRO A 161 -15.64 -6.02 -14.15
C PRO A 161 -15.79 -5.29 -12.82
N TYR A 162 -14.75 -4.61 -12.33
CA TYR A 162 -14.67 -3.80 -11.12
C TYR A 162 -13.39 -2.94 -11.16
N PRO A 163 -13.19 -1.97 -10.24
CA PRO A 163 -11.94 -1.22 -10.14
C PRO A 163 -10.74 -2.17 -10.01
N PRO A 164 -9.62 -1.94 -10.71
CA PRO A 164 -8.45 -2.79 -10.62
C PRO A 164 -8.06 -3.03 -9.16
N MET A 165 -8.02 -4.30 -8.75
CA MET A 165 -7.59 -4.67 -7.40
C MET A 165 -6.13 -5.10 -7.40
N ARG A 166 -5.40 -4.73 -6.35
CA ARG A 166 -4.03 -5.18 -6.08
C ARG A 166 -3.93 -5.65 -4.63
N MET A 167 -3.10 -6.64 -4.36
CA MET A 167 -2.96 -7.16 -2.98
C MET A 167 -1.52 -7.05 -2.49
N ALA A 168 -1.36 -6.56 -1.26
CA ALA A 168 -0.06 -6.50 -0.62
C ALA A 168 0.38 -7.87 -0.13
N ALA A 169 1.64 -8.25 -0.42
CA ALA A 169 2.27 -9.46 0.08
C ALA A 169 3.57 -9.14 0.82
N THR A 170 3.77 -9.81 1.97
CA THR A 170 4.94 -9.66 2.82
C THR A 170 5.56 -10.99 3.26
N SER A 171 4.88 -12.12 3.06
CA SER A 171 5.38 -13.47 3.36
C SER A 171 5.19 -14.39 2.17
N ALA A 172 6.03 -15.40 2.02
CA ALA A 172 5.96 -16.37 0.92
C ALA A 172 4.56 -16.97 0.73
N ALA A 173 3.88 -17.32 1.83
CA ALA A 173 2.51 -17.83 1.79
C ALA A 173 1.53 -16.83 1.17
N THR A 174 1.69 -15.52 1.45
CA THR A 174 0.83 -14.48 0.89
C THR A 174 1.07 -14.31 -0.61
N PHE A 175 2.31 -14.38 -1.09
CA PHE A 175 2.61 -14.34 -2.54
C PHE A 175 1.87 -15.44 -3.31
N LYS A 176 1.86 -16.67 -2.76
CA LYS A 176 1.12 -17.78 -3.33
C LYS A 176 -0.39 -17.50 -3.36
N THR A 177 -0.98 -17.07 -2.24
CA THR A 177 -2.41 -16.75 -2.16
C THR A 177 -2.82 -15.66 -3.16
N VAL A 178 -2.00 -14.60 -3.32
CA VAL A 178 -2.27 -13.52 -4.27
C VAL A 178 -2.30 -14.03 -5.70
N ALA A 179 -1.33 -14.90 -6.06
CA ALA A 179 -1.29 -15.54 -7.37
C ALA A 179 -2.52 -16.45 -7.62
N GLU A 180 -2.90 -17.27 -6.65
CA GLU A 180 -4.09 -18.14 -6.74
C GLU A 180 -5.38 -17.34 -6.95
N GLN A 181 -5.46 -16.12 -6.38
CA GLN A 181 -6.58 -15.20 -6.53
C GLN A 181 -6.59 -14.43 -7.86
N GLY A 182 -5.54 -14.51 -8.68
CA GLY A 182 -5.40 -13.75 -9.92
C GLY A 182 -5.28 -12.25 -9.70
N LEU A 183 -4.60 -11.83 -8.63
CA LEU A 183 -4.45 -10.42 -8.27
C LEU A 183 -3.01 -9.94 -8.48
N PRO A 184 -2.81 -8.73 -9.04
CA PRO A 184 -1.52 -8.06 -9.06
C PRO A 184 -0.95 -7.84 -7.65
N LEU A 185 0.38 -7.86 -7.54
CA LEU A 185 1.12 -7.72 -6.30
C LEU A 185 1.48 -6.26 -5.98
N PHE A 186 1.32 -5.90 -4.70
CA PHE A 186 2.13 -4.86 -4.05
C PHE A 186 3.21 -5.48 -3.18
N VAL A 187 4.45 -5.09 -3.40
CA VAL A 187 5.62 -5.57 -2.65
C VAL A 187 6.48 -4.41 -2.16
N GLY A 188 7.33 -4.65 -1.19
CA GLY A 188 8.31 -3.68 -0.71
C GLY A 188 9.60 -4.36 -0.29
N LEU A 189 10.71 -3.62 -0.34
CA LEU A 189 12.04 -4.07 0.09
C LEU A 189 12.14 -4.01 1.63
N ARG A 190 11.49 -4.98 2.29
CA ARG A 190 11.50 -5.12 3.76
C ARG A 190 12.33 -6.34 4.16
N GLY A 191 12.67 -6.43 5.43
CA GLY A 191 13.25 -7.60 6.11
C GLY A 191 14.33 -8.35 5.31
N ASP A 192 13.92 -9.30 4.52
CA ASP A 192 14.80 -10.31 3.91
C ASP A 192 15.58 -9.85 2.66
N GLY A 193 15.37 -8.61 2.20
CA GLY A 193 16.15 -8.04 1.11
C GLY A 193 15.72 -8.42 -0.29
N LEU A 194 16.54 -7.97 -1.26
CA LEU A 194 16.25 -8.11 -2.69
C LEU A 194 16.21 -9.58 -3.14
N ALA A 195 17.16 -10.40 -2.66
CA ALA A 195 17.25 -11.81 -3.08
C ALA A 195 15.99 -12.61 -2.73
N THR A 196 15.49 -12.47 -1.50
CA THR A 196 14.24 -13.14 -1.08
C THR A 196 13.04 -12.62 -1.87
N LEU A 197 13.00 -11.33 -2.20
CA LEU A 197 11.93 -10.77 -3.02
C LEU A 197 11.92 -11.37 -4.43
N VAL A 198 13.10 -11.56 -5.05
CA VAL A 198 13.25 -12.25 -6.35
C VAL A 198 12.61 -13.64 -6.32
N GLU A 199 12.98 -14.45 -5.32
CA GLU A 199 12.44 -15.82 -5.18
C GLU A 199 10.92 -15.81 -4.94
N ASN A 200 10.41 -14.90 -4.13
CA ASN A 200 8.98 -14.78 -3.89
C ASN A 200 8.20 -14.33 -5.13
N ILE A 201 8.72 -13.42 -5.94
CA ILE A 201 8.10 -13.01 -7.20
C ILE A 201 8.12 -14.16 -8.21
N LYS A 202 9.22 -14.92 -8.29
CA LYS A 202 9.29 -16.13 -9.12
C LYS A 202 8.21 -17.13 -8.74
N MET A 203 8.09 -17.44 -7.45
CA MET A 203 7.04 -18.33 -6.93
C MET A 203 5.64 -17.80 -7.23
N TYR A 204 5.40 -16.49 -7.13
CA TYR A 204 4.14 -15.84 -7.50
C TYR A 204 3.80 -16.11 -8.96
N ARG A 205 4.73 -15.88 -9.91
CA ARG A 205 4.51 -16.10 -11.34
C ARG A 205 4.28 -17.57 -11.68
N GLU A 206 5.06 -18.48 -11.09
CA GLU A 206 4.86 -19.93 -11.26
C GLU A 206 3.48 -20.36 -10.75
N THR A 207 3.01 -19.80 -9.64
CA THR A 207 1.68 -20.10 -9.09
C THR A 207 0.59 -19.46 -9.94
N TRP A 208 0.79 -18.24 -10.44
CA TRP A 208 -0.12 -17.56 -11.37
C TRP A 208 -0.43 -18.41 -12.60
N HIS A 209 0.62 -18.87 -13.29
CA HIS A 209 0.47 -19.76 -14.46
C HIS A 209 -0.21 -21.07 -14.11
N ARG A 210 0.19 -21.70 -13.01
CA ARG A 210 -0.41 -22.97 -12.55
C ARG A 210 -1.89 -22.84 -12.22
N SER A 211 -2.32 -21.68 -11.78
CA SER A 211 -3.72 -21.35 -11.49
C SER A 211 -4.54 -21.02 -12.75
N GLY A 212 -3.92 -21.01 -13.94
CA GLY A 212 -4.58 -20.79 -15.22
C GLY A 212 -4.91 -19.33 -15.54
N HIS A 213 -4.26 -18.38 -14.87
CA HIS A 213 -4.44 -16.96 -15.17
C HIS A 213 -3.64 -16.54 -16.40
N GLU A 214 -4.18 -15.59 -17.18
CA GLU A 214 -3.53 -15.05 -18.37
C GLU A 214 -2.36 -14.11 -18.00
N GLY A 215 -1.31 -14.07 -18.84
CA GLY A 215 -0.11 -13.26 -18.65
C GLY A 215 0.74 -13.73 -17.46
N ASP A 216 1.65 -12.85 -16.98
CA ASP A 216 2.65 -13.18 -15.96
C ASP A 216 2.29 -12.66 -14.54
N GLY A 217 1.14 -11.98 -14.42
CA GLY A 217 0.79 -11.26 -13.21
C GLY A 217 1.65 -9.99 -13.01
N SER A 218 1.04 -8.90 -12.62
CA SER A 218 1.74 -7.63 -12.46
C SER A 218 2.32 -7.46 -11.05
N VAL A 219 3.49 -6.83 -10.96
CA VAL A 219 4.22 -6.58 -9.70
C VAL A 219 4.53 -5.09 -9.57
N TYR A 220 4.09 -4.47 -8.48
CA TYR A 220 4.33 -3.06 -8.17
C TYR A 220 5.20 -2.94 -6.92
N LEU A 221 6.34 -2.28 -7.06
CA LEU A 221 7.31 -2.10 -5.97
C LEU A 221 7.05 -0.79 -5.24
N ARG A 222 6.76 -0.86 -3.94
CA ARG A 222 6.74 0.28 -3.04
C ARG A 222 8.14 0.50 -2.48
N VAL A 223 8.67 1.71 -2.61
CA VAL A 223 10.05 2.03 -2.24
C VAL A 223 10.19 3.50 -1.84
N PRO A 224 10.99 3.83 -0.81
CA PRO A 224 11.37 5.20 -0.52
C PRO A 224 12.21 5.77 -1.67
N VAL A 225 11.83 6.98 -2.11
CA VAL A 225 12.49 7.69 -3.22
C VAL A 225 12.88 9.08 -2.76
N TYR A 226 14.09 9.51 -3.13
CA TYR A 226 14.52 10.89 -2.95
C TYR A 226 15.42 11.33 -4.10
N ALA A 227 14.97 12.33 -4.85
CA ALA A 227 15.73 12.96 -5.92
C ALA A 227 16.33 14.29 -5.46
N ALA A 228 17.56 14.57 -5.84
CA ALA A 228 18.16 15.88 -5.68
C ALA A 228 19.06 16.23 -6.88
N SER A 229 19.43 17.51 -6.98
CA SER A 229 20.29 17.99 -8.09
C SER A 229 21.73 17.48 -8.02
N THR A 230 22.19 17.06 -6.85
CA THR A 230 23.52 16.50 -6.62
C THR A 230 23.44 15.19 -5.84
N GLU A 231 24.39 14.30 -6.04
CA GLU A 231 24.49 13.04 -5.31
C GLU A 231 24.64 13.26 -3.80
N THR A 232 25.47 14.21 -3.40
CA THR A 232 25.65 14.55 -1.97
C THR A 232 24.33 14.96 -1.33
N ALA A 233 23.58 15.87 -1.94
CA ALA A 233 22.28 16.28 -1.42
C ALA A 233 21.28 15.10 -1.38
N ALA A 234 21.27 14.27 -2.43
CA ALA A 234 20.38 13.10 -2.52
C ALA A 234 20.63 12.06 -1.43
N PHE A 235 21.84 11.95 -0.92
CA PHE A 235 22.15 10.99 0.15
C PHE A 235 22.11 11.62 1.54
N GLU A 236 22.53 12.88 1.71
CA GLU A 236 22.60 13.50 3.03
C GLU A 236 21.26 14.07 3.52
N GLU A 237 20.47 14.68 2.65
CA GLU A 237 19.20 15.31 3.05
C GLU A 237 18.17 14.31 3.61
N PRO A 238 17.94 13.12 3.03
CA PRO A 238 16.98 12.15 3.53
C PRO A 238 17.53 11.19 4.60
N ARG A 239 18.81 11.32 5.02
CA ARG A 239 19.51 10.37 5.88
C ARG A 239 18.76 10.07 7.17
N ASP A 240 18.52 11.07 7.98
CA ASP A 240 17.86 10.91 9.28
C ASP A 240 16.41 10.44 9.11
N ASN A 241 15.71 10.94 8.08
CA ASN A 241 14.37 10.55 7.73
C ASN A 241 14.26 9.06 7.43
N ILE A 242 15.19 8.50 6.65
CA ILE A 242 15.13 7.08 6.26
C ILE A 242 15.61 6.15 7.36
N ILE A 243 16.59 6.53 8.15
CA ILE A 243 17.04 5.77 9.33
C ILE A 243 15.85 5.65 10.31
N TYR A 244 15.22 6.78 10.66
CA TYR A 244 14.04 6.79 11.51
C TYR A 244 12.90 5.94 10.97
N TYR A 245 12.67 5.93 9.66
CA TYR A 245 11.66 5.09 9.01
C TYR A 245 11.91 3.60 9.30
N PHE A 246 13.13 3.10 9.08
CA PHE A 246 13.43 1.68 9.29
C PHE A 246 13.39 1.29 10.77
N GLU A 247 13.88 2.14 11.67
CA GLU A 247 13.76 1.94 13.12
C GLU A 247 12.28 1.90 13.56
N ARG A 248 11.45 2.82 13.07
CA ARG A 248 10.01 2.83 13.33
C ARG A 248 9.34 1.56 12.81
N GLN A 249 9.68 1.11 11.60
CA GLN A 249 9.17 -0.14 11.06
C GLN A 249 9.55 -1.35 11.93
N ALA A 250 10.78 -1.44 12.37
CA ALA A 250 11.23 -2.48 13.28
C ALA A 250 10.42 -2.52 14.59
N ARG A 251 10.24 -1.35 15.22
CA ARG A 251 9.42 -1.23 16.44
C ARG A 251 7.97 -1.65 16.22
N LEU A 252 7.34 -1.22 15.12
CA LEU A 252 5.95 -1.56 14.79
C LEU A 252 5.77 -3.06 14.52
N ILE A 253 6.71 -3.69 13.82
CA ILE A 253 6.68 -5.13 13.55
C ILE A 253 6.84 -5.92 14.85
N ALA A 254 7.79 -5.55 15.70
CA ALA A 254 7.99 -6.17 17.01
C ALA A 254 6.74 -6.07 17.91
N ALA A 255 6.12 -4.88 17.97
CA ALA A 255 4.92 -4.63 18.76
C ALA A 255 3.66 -5.33 18.21
N SER A 256 3.67 -5.74 16.94
CA SER A 256 2.54 -6.40 16.27
C SER A 256 2.61 -7.92 16.30
N SER A 257 3.56 -8.51 17.01
CA SER A 257 3.66 -9.97 17.14
C SER A 257 2.50 -10.49 17.98
N PRO A 258 1.77 -11.53 17.52
CA PRO A 258 0.72 -12.18 18.31
C PRO A 258 1.26 -12.71 19.64
N LYS A 259 0.41 -12.85 20.66
CA LYS A 259 0.76 -13.54 21.90
C LYS A 259 1.19 -14.97 21.56
N GLY A 260 2.44 -15.32 21.87
CA GLY A 260 3.05 -16.61 21.51
C GLY A 260 4.20 -16.49 20.50
N GLY A 261 4.46 -15.29 19.98
CA GLY A 261 5.58 -14.99 19.09
C GLY A 261 5.32 -15.44 17.63
N ASN A 262 6.03 -14.78 16.71
CA ASN A 262 6.17 -15.23 15.33
C ASN A 262 7.65 -15.02 14.97
N ALA A 263 8.38 -16.13 14.83
CA ALA A 263 9.83 -16.10 14.60
C ALA A 263 10.19 -15.28 13.33
N GLU A 264 9.41 -15.38 12.26
CA GLU A 264 9.61 -14.63 11.04
C GLU A 264 9.52 -13.11 11.28
N ARG A 265 8.51 -12.66 12.03
CA ARG A 265 8.35 -11.23 12.40
C ARG A 265 9.46 -10.73 13.31
N SER A 266 9.86 -11.55 14.28
CA SER A 266 10.97 -11.20 15.18
C SER A 266 12.29 -11.06 14.41
N ASN A 267 12.55 -11.96 13.48
CA ASN A 267 13.73 -11.91 12.62
C ASN A 267 13.68 -10.67 11.70
N THR A 268 12.53 -10.38 11.08
CA THR A 268 12.35 -9.19 10.25
C THR A 268 12.60 -7.91 11.06
N ALA A 269 12.06 -7.80 12.28
CA ALA A 269 12.29 -6.64 13.14
C ALA A 269 13.78 -6.50 13.52
N ALA A 270 14.46 -7.60 13.86
CA ALA A 270 15.89 -7.61 14.17
C ALA A 270 16.73 -7.18 12.96
N THR A 271 16.45 -7.73 11.78
CA THR A 271 17.13 -7.35 10.51
C THR A 271 16.99 -5.87 10.24
N LEU A 272 15.77 -5.32 10.33
CA LEU A 272 15.52 -3.89 10.09
C LEU A 272 16.24 -2.98 11.10
N SER A 273 16.32 -3.39 12.37
CA SER A 273 17.04 -2.64 13.41
C SER A 273 18.57 -2.65 13.25
N ALA A 274 19.10 -3.62 12.52
CA ALA A 274 20.54 -3.80 12.31
C ALA A 274 21.06 -3.15 11.03
N LEU A 275 20.18 -2.58 10.19
CA LEU A 275 20.60 -1.95 8.91
C LEU A 275 21.48 -0.74 9.16
N SER A 276 22.66 -0.71 8.56
CA SER A 276 23.45 0.49 8.41
C SER A 276 22.84 1.41 7.35
N TYR A 277 23.25 2.68 7.34
CA TYR A 277 22.80 3.61 6.29
C TYR A 277 23.26 3.16 4.91
N GLU A 278 24.47 2.61 4.82
CA GLU A 278 25.05 2.04 3.59
C GLU A 278 24.24 0.83 3.09
N ASP A 279 23.74 -0.03 3.98
CA ASP A 279 22.83 -1.14 3.62
C ASP A 279 21.51 -0.64 3.08
N ILE A 280 20.97 0.43 3.68
CA ILE A 280 19.73 1.07 3.23
C ILE A 280 19.90 1.62 1.82
N LEU A 281 20.96 2.39 1.57
CA LEU A 281 21.28 2.97 0.26
C LEU A 281 21.46 1.89 -0.81
N ARG A 282 22.19 0.81 -0.47
CA ARG A 282 22.48 -0.27 -1.41
C ARG A 282 21.23 -1.00 -1.87
N ASP A 283 20.31 -1.36 -0.95
CA ASP A 283 19.31 -2.38 -1.24
C ASP A 283 17.86 -1.95 -1.00
N ARG A 284 17.59 -0.78 -0.39
CA ARG A 284 16.27 -0.48 0.18
C ARG A 284 15.59 0.76 -0.35
N VAL A 285 16.31 1.63 -1.02
CA VAL A 285 15.82 2.95 -1.44
C VAL A 285 16.28 3.29 -2.87
N ALA A 286 15.57 4.21 -3.50
CA ALA A 286 16.03 4.88 -4.71
C ALA A 286 16.35 6.35 -4.35
N PHE A 287 17.59 6.60 -3.96
CA PHE A 287 18.11 7.94 -3.68
C PHE A 287 19.18 8.28 -4.71
N GLY A 288 19.16 9.51 -5.22
CA GLY A 288 20.13 9.94 -6.22
C GLY A 288 19.68 11.13 -7.03
N THR A 289 20.50 11.48 -8.02
CA THR A 289 20.09 12.38 -9.10
C THR A 289 19.04 11.70 -9.99
N ALA A 290 18.33 12.46 -10.81
CA ALA A 290 17.34 11.90 -11.73
C ALA A 290 17.91 10.75 -12.62
N ALA A 291 19.15 10.88 -13.10
CA ALA A 291 19.82 9.83 -13.88
C ALA A 291 20.04 8.56 -13.04
N GLN A 292 20.54 8.69 -11.81
CA GLN A 292 20.74 7.56 -10.90
C GLN A 292 19.43 6.88 -10.51
N LEU A 293 18.34 7.64 -10.34
CA LEU A 293 17.01 7.05 -10.09
C LEU A 293 16.51 6.24 -11.27
N ILE A 294 16.70 6.73 -12.50
CA ILE A 294 16.33 6.00 -13.72
C ILE A 294 17.12 4.68 -13.79
N ASP A 295 18.42 4.70 -13.55
CA ASP A 295 19.26 3.51 -13.55
C ASP A 295 18.82 2.51 -12.47
N ARG A 296 18.52 2.98 -11.26
CA ARG A 296 18.06 2.15 -10.15
C ARG A 296 16.70 1.49 -10.45
N VAL A 297 15.77 2.23 -11.01
CA VAL A 297 14.45 1.70 -11.39
C VAL A 297 14.58 0.67 -12.51
N ASN A 298 15.45 0.93 -13.49
CA ASN A 298 15.74 -0.03 -14.57
C ASN A 298 16.39 -1.31 -14.02
N GLU A 299 17.35 -1.20 -13.10
CA GLU A 299 17.95 -2.36 -12.41
C GLU A 299 16.87 -3.22 -11.74
N TRP A 300 15.96 -2.62 -10.98
CA TRP A 300 14.87 -3.35 -10.33
C TRP A 300 13.87 -3.92 -11.32
N ARG A 301 13.58 -3.22 -12.41
CA ARG A 301 12.75 -3.78 -13.48
C ARG A 301 13.38 -5.03 -14.07
N ASP A 302 14.67 -5.01 -14.34
CA ASP A 302 15.39 -6.12 -14.98
C ASP A 302 15.55 -7.32 -14.00
N VAL A 303 15.77 -7.06 -12.70
CA VAL A 303 15.97 -8.10 -11.69
C VAL A 303 14.66 -8.67 -11.17
N LEU A 304 13.65 -7.82 -10.91
CA LEU A 304 12.37 -8.21 -10.28
C LEU A 304 11.25 -8.38 -11.32
N GLY A 305 11.41 -7.83 -12.52
CA GLY A 305 10.36 -7.77 -13.53
C GLY A 305 9.15 -6.96 -13.07
N ILE A 306 9.37 -5.82 -12.42
CA ILE A 306 8.29 -4.96 -11.93
C ILE A 306 7.63 -4.18 -13.07
N ASP A 307 6.32 -3.96 -12.94
CA ASP A 307 5.51 -3.18 -13.89
C ASP A 307 5.42 -1.70 -13.51
N GLY A 308 5.79 -1.36 -12.28
CA GLY A 308 5.80 0.02 -11.80
C GLY A 308 6.30 0.16 -10.38
N ILE A 309 6.55 1.41 -10.00
CA ILE A 309 6.95 1.77 -8.63
C ILE A 309 5.89 2.64 -7.97
N THR A 310 5.79 2.50 -6.65
CA THR A 310 5.05 3.42 -5.79
C THR A 310 6.06 4.12 -4.87
N ALA A 311 6.39 5.36 -5.23
CA ALA A 311 7.38 6.16 -4.52
C ALA A 311 6.86 6.63 -3.16
N GLU A 312 7.62 6.40 -2.10
CA GLU A 312 7.40 6.99 -0.78
C GLU A 312 8.34 8.20 -0.62
N MET A 313 7.81 9.40 -0.83
CA MET A 313 8.61 10.63 -0.88
C MET A 313 9.04 11.14 0.49
N ASN A 314 8.36 10.76 1.58
CA ASN A 314 8.68 11.15 2.95
C ASN A 314 8.40 10.01 3.93
N ALA A 315 9.10 8.89 3.76
CA ALA A 315 8.83 7.66 4.49
C ALA A 315 8.94 7.79 6.02
N GLY A 316 9.89 8.59 6.52
CA GLY A 316 10.08 8.89 7.94
C GLY A 316 9.18 10.01 8.47
N GLY A 317 8.64 10.85 7.60
CA GLY A 317 7.83 12.02 7.99
C GLY A 317 8.64 13.26 8.39
N MET A 318 9.97 13.23 8.25
CA MET A 318 10.87 14.28 8.77
C MET A 318 11.29 15.32 7.70
N LEU A 319 11.08 15.04 6.42
CA LEU A 319 11.42 15.97 5.35
C LEU A 319 10.44 17.15 5.33
N SER A 320 10.97 18.36 5.08
CA SER A 320 10.15 19.54 4.89
C SER A 320 9.28 19.43 3.63
N GLU A 321 8.20 20.20 3.55
CA GLU A 321 7.34 20.26 2.36
C GLU A 321 8.14 20.65 1.11
N ALA A 322 9.08 21.61 1.25
CA ALA A 322 9.95 22.04 0.16
C ALA A 322 10.85 20.89 -0.35
N GLN A 323 11.48 20.12 0.57
CA GLN A 323 12.30 18.96 0.19
C GLN A 323 11.47 17.91 -0.55
N VAL A 324 10.26 17.59 -0.06
CA VAL A 324 9.38 16.64 -0.71
C VAL A 324 8.97 17.10 -2.11
N LYS A 325 8.57 18.38 -2.26
CA LYS A 325 8.21 18.95 -3.57
C LYS A 325 9.37 19.02 -4.54
N ASN A 326 10.57 19.35 -4.06
CA ASN A 326 11.77 19.40 -4.91
C ASN A 326 12.22 18.01 -5.37
N SER A 327 11.91 16.97 -4.60
CA SER A 327 12.24 15.58 -4.93
C SER A 327 11.22 14.93 -5.87
N LEU A 328 10.00 15.46 -5.98
CA LEU A 328 9.00 14.98 -6.92
C LEU A 328 9.30 15.39 -8.36
#